data_1ac77e1c78b00bda4bea71b129e27f62
#
_entry.id   1ac77e1c78b00bda4bea71b129e27f62
#
_cell.length_a   1.000
_cell.length_b   1.000
_cell.length_c   1.000
_cell.angle_alpha   90.00
_cell.angle_beta   90.00
_cell.angle_gamma   90.00
#
_symmetry.space_group_name_H-M   'P 1'
#
loop_
_entity.id
_entity.type
_entity.pdbx_description
1 polymer ?
#
loop_
_entity_poly.entity_id
_entity_poly.type
_entity_poly.pdbx_seq_one_letter_code
_entity_poly.pdbx_strand_id
1 'polypeptide(L)'
;MKIGIFARTFGRTTIEELFQAIAGYGINSVQFNLSCVGLETLPESVSSELVQRIADAAERAAVELAALSGTFNMAHPDPAVRREGLKKFGILCEVAARLRIPVVTLCTGSRDPVNMWKWHRDNASTKAWNDMVRSIESALIAAEKNSLILALEPEARTSPIRQAVHGNCSMS
;
A
#
# COMPACT_ATOMS: atom_id res chain seq x y z
N MET A 1 -1.30 -18.91 14.75
CA MET A 1 -0.63 -17.88 13.92
C MET A 1 -1.16 -18.05 12.50
N LYS A 2 -1.66 -17.00 11.83
CA LYS A 2 -2.02 -17.05 10.40
C LYS A 2 -0.78 -16.68 9.57
N ILE A 3 -0.58 -17.39 8.47
CA ILE A 3 0.46 -17.08 7.48
C ILE A 3 -0.22 -16.44 6.30
N GLY A 4 0.25 -15.28 5.89
CA GLY A 4 -0.25 -14.54 4.73
C GLY A 4 0.82 -14.36 3.66
N ILE A 5 0.40 -14.00 2.45
CA ILE A 5 1.29 -13.71 1.33
C ILE A 5 0.84 -12.45 0.58
N PHE A 6 1.78 -11.78 -0.07
CA PHE A 6 1.47 -10.72 -1.01
C PHE A 6 0.91 -11.32 -2.31
N ALA A 7 -0.37 -11.13 -2.58
CA ALA A 7 -1.09 -11.79 -3.68
C ALA A 7 -0.45 -11.54 -5.06
N ARG A 8 0.21 -10.39 -5.25
CA ARG A 8 0.88 -10.01 -6.50
C ARG A 8 2.03 -10.95 -6.90
N THR A 9 2.54 -11.78 -5.98
CA THR A 9 3.59 -12.77 -6.29
C THR A 9 3.05 -13.94 -7.12
N PHE A 10 1.72 -14.12 -7.18
CA PHE A 10 1.07 -15.13 -8.00
C PHE A 10 0.63 -14.52 -9.33
N GLY A 11 1.33 -14.79 -10.41
CA GLY A 11 0.88 -14.41 -11.76
C GLY A 11 -0.30 -15.29 -12.19
N ARG A 12 -1.52 -14.76 -12.20
CA ARG A 12 -2.74 -15.44 -12.68
C ARG A 12 -3.56 -14.50 -13.54
N THR A 13 -4.39 -15.08 -14.42
CA THR A 13 -5.15 -14.33 -15.41
C THR A 13 -6.43 -13.75 -14.83
N THR A 14 -7.03 -14.48 -13.88
CA THR A 14 -8.28 -14.06 -13.22
C THR A 14 -8.13 -14.03 -11.70
N ILE A 15 -9.00 -13.27 -11.04
CA ILE A 15 -9.01 -13.15 -9.58
C ILE A 15 -9.41 -14.48 -8.94
N GLU A 16 -10.28 -15.23 -9.58
CA GLU A 16 -10.73 -16.55 -9.13
C GLU A 16 -9.58 -17.54 -9.14
N GLU A 17 -8.81 -17.62 -10.25
CA GLU A 17 -7.61 -18.46 -10.35
C GLU A 17 -6.54 -18.04 -9.34
N LEU A 18 -6.40 -16.74 -9.10
CA LEU A 18 -5.44 -16.21 -8.12
C LEU A 18 -5.73 -16.75 -6.73
N PHE A 19 -6.95 -16.57 -6.23
CA PHE A 19 -7.29 -17.00 -4.88
C PHE A 19 -7.34 -18.52 -4.74
N GLN A 20 -7.79 -19.26 -5.76
CA GLN A 20 -7.72 -20.72 -5.79
C GLN A 20 -6.27 -21.22 -5.74
N ALA A 21 -5.35 -20.59 -6.48
CA ALA A 21 -3.94 -20.95 -6.44
C ALA A 21 -3.33 -20.71 -5.05
N ILE A 22 -3.62 -19.56 -4.43
CA ILE A 22 -3.14 -19.24 -3.07
C ILE A 22 -3.67 -20.26 -2.06
N ALA A 23 -4.98 -20.53 -2.09
CA ALA A 23 -5.62 -21.51 -1.21
C ALA A 23 -5.05 -22.92 -1.42
N GLY A 24 -4.71 -23.29 -2.66
CA GLY A 24 -4.08 -24.58 -3.00
C GLY A 24 -2.72 -24.80 -2.34
N TYR A 25 -2.02 -23.75 -1.93
CA TYR A 25 -0.80 -23.80 -1.11
C TYR A 25 -1.07 -23.83 0.40
N GLY A 26 -2.34 -23.91 0.82
CA GLY A 26 -2.71 -23.85 2.23
C GLY A 26 -2.62 -22.47 2.85
N ILE A 27 -2.51 -21.42 2.03
CA ILE A 27 -2.45 -20.01 2.47
C ILE A 27 -3.88 -19.43 2.37
N ASN A 28 -4.36 -18.83 3.45
CA ASN A 28 -5.72 -18.31 3.53
C ASN A 28 -5.78 -16.83 3.96
N SER A 29 -4.67 -16.11 3.87
CA SER A 29 -4.60 -14.67 4.19
C SER A 29 -3.71 -13.95 3.19
N VAL A 30 -4.14 -12.80 2.69
CA VAL A 30 -3.39 -12.06 1.66
C VAL A 30 -3.30 -10.57 1.96
N GLN A 31 -2.16 -9.98 1.64
CA GLN A 31 -2.07 -8.57 1.28
C GLN A 31 -2.43 -8.46 -0.21
N PHE A 32 -3.55 -7.83 -0.50
CA PHE A 32 -4.06 -7.69 -1.86
C PHE A 32 -3.52 -6.43 -2.54
N ASN A 33 -3.51 -6.41 -3.87
CA ASN A 33 -3.17 -5.24 -4.68
C ASN A 33 -4.10 -5.20 -5.90
N LEU A 34 -4.64 -4.05 -6.24
CA LEU A 34 -5.56 -3.92 -7.38
C LEU A 34 -4.90 -4.23 -8.73
N SER A 35 -3.57 -4.24 -8.81
CA SER A 35 -2.86 -4.72 -10.00
C SER A 35 -3.10 -6.21 -10.30
N CYS A 36 -3.54 -7.00 -9.31
CA CYS A 36 -3.94 -8.39 -9.51
C CYS A 36 -5.23 -8.55 -10.35
N VAL A 37 -5.99 -7.47 -10.54
CA VAL A 37 -7.20 -7.42 -11.38
C VAL A 37 -7.05 -6.49 -12.58
N GLY A 38 -5.81 -6.20 -12.98
CA GLY A 38 -5.51 -5.41 -14.18
C GLY A 38 -5.65 -3.89 -14.03
N LEU A 39 -5.80 -3.39 -12.79
CA LEU A 39 -5.79 -1.96 -12.51
C LEU A 39 -4.40 -1.47 -12.10
N GLU A 40 -4.22 -0.16 -12.00
CA GLU A 40 -3.09 0.42 -11.25
C GLU A 40 -3.22 0.12 -9.74
N THR A 41 -2.11 0.16 -9.00
CA THR A 41 -2.13 0.04 -7.53
C THR A 41 -3.02 1.12 -6.91
N LEU A 42 -2.98 2.33 -7.45
CA LEU A 42 -3.85 3.45 -7.09
C LEU A 42 -4.65 3.89 -8.33
N PRO A 43 -5.81 3.29 -8.60
CA PRO A 43 -6.63 3.66 -9.74
C PRO A 43 -7.42 4.95 -9.48
N GLU A 44 -7.91 5.57 -10.55
CA GLU A 44 -8.79 6.73 -10.47
C GLU A 44 -10.24 6.37 -10.09
N SER A 45 -10.63 5.13 -10.32
CA SER A 45 -11.93 4.58 -9.92
C SER A 45 -11.91 3.06 -9.92
N VAL A 46 -12.83 2.46 -9.16
CA VAL A 46 -13.07 1.00 -9.16
C VAL A 46 -14.58 0.79 -9.20
N SER A 47 -15.06 0.01 -10.17
CA SER A 47 -16.49 -0.24 -10.33
C SER A 47 -17.05 -1.09 -9.17
N SER A 48 -18.33 -0.94 -8.90
CA SER A 48 -19.01 -1.74 -7.87
C SER A 48 -19.01 -3.22 -8.20
N GLU A 49 -19.15 -3.55 -9.46
CA GLU A 49 -19.14 -4.92 -9.99
C GLU A 49 -17.78 -5.58 -9.74
N LEU A 50 -16.68 -4.85 -9.97
CA LEU A 50 -15.34 -5.39 -9.72
C LEU A 50 -15.09 -5.60 -8.21
N VAL A 51 -15.50 -4.66 -7.37
CA VAL A 51 -15.39 -4.82 -5.91
C VAL A 51 -16.17 -6.05 -5.45
N GLN A 52 -17.41 -6.23 -5.92
CA GLN A 52 -18.20 -7.41 -5.57
C GLN A 52 -17.55 -8.70 -6.07
N ARG A 53 -17.04 -8.73 -7.30
CA ARG A 53 -16.35 -9.89 -7.86
C ARG A 53 -15.10 -10.29 -7.04
N ILE A 54 -14.33 -9.31 -6.57
CA ILE A 54 -13.17 -9.55 -5.69
C ILE A 54 -13.64 -10.19 -4.39
N ALA A 55 -14.67 -9.63 -3.74
CA ALA A 55 -15.23 -10.15 -2.50
C ALA A 55 -15.72 -11.60 -2.66
N ASP A 56 -16.54 -11.86 -3.69
CA ASP A 56 -17.09 -13.18 -3.98
C ASP A 56 -16.00 -14.22 -4.28
N ALA A 57 -14.94 -13.84 -5.00
CA ALA A 57 -13.83 -14.72 -5.32
C ALA A 57 -13.01 -15.09 -4.07
N ALA A 58 -12.76 -14.10 -3.20
CA ALA A 58 -12.06 -14.33 -1.93
C ALA A 58 -12.88 -15.24 -0.99
N GLU A 59 -14.19 -15.00 -0.87
CA GLU A 59 -15.09 -15.82 -0.07
C GLU A 59 -15.16 -17.27 -0.57
N ARG A 60 -15.36 -17.48 -1.89
CA ARG A 60 -15.39 -18.82 -2.48
C ARG A 60 -14.11 -19.62 -2.28
N ALA A 61 -12.96 -18.95 -2.24
CA ALA A 61 -11.66 -19.57 -2.01
C ALA A 61 -11.30 -19.67 -0.53
N ALA A 62 -12.14 -19.16 0.39
CA ALA A 62 -11.86 -19.04 1.82
C ALA A 62 -10.54 -18.28 2.11
N VAL A 63 -10.25 -17.24 1.32
CA VAL A 63 -9.07 -16.37 1.47
C VAL A 63 -9.48 -15.05 2.10
N GLU A 64 -8.85 -14.71 3.22
CA GLU A 64 -9.01 -13.44 3.92
C GLU A 64 -8.19 -12.34 3.24
N LEU A 65 -8.83 -11.22 2.93
CA LEU A 65 -8.15 -10.01 2.48
C LEU A 65 -7.67 -9.23 3.73
N ALA A 66 -6.48 -9.52 4.22
CA ALA A 66 -5.98 -8.97 5.48
C ALA A 66 -5.49 -7.52 5.34
N ALA A 67 -4.95 -7.16 4.18
CA ALA A 67 -4.49 -5.80 3.88
C ALA A 67 -4.64 -5.47 2.39
N LEU A 68 -4.77 -4.18 2.07
CA LEU A 68 -4.75 -3.64 0.71
C LEU A 68 -3.52 -2.76 0.52
N SER A 69 -2.71 -3.06 -0.49
CA SER A 69 -1.51 -2.29 -0.81
C SER A 69 -1.88 -1.00 -1.55
N GLY A 70 -1.52 0.14 -0.98
CA GLY A 70 -1.80 1.49 -1.52
C GLY A 70 -0.53 2.29 -1.81
N THR A 71 0.55 1.62 -2.12
CA THR A 71 1.88 2.21 -2.26
C THR A 71 1.98 3.25 -3.37
N PHE A 72 2.47 4.44 -3.02
CA PHE A 72 2.90 5.51 -3.91
C PHE A 72 4.09 6.27 -3.31
N ASN A 73 4.73 7.15 -4.08
CA ASN A 73 5.91 7.88 -3.61
C ASN A 73 5.54 9.07 -2.70
N MET A 74 5.42 8.82 -1.39
CA MET A 74 5.10 9.84 -0.39
C MET A 74 6.22 10.87 -0.17
N ALA A 75 7.47 10.51 -0.52
CA ALA A 75 8.64 11.38 -0.44
C ALA A 75 8.97 12.06 -1.78
N HIS A 76 8.14 11.94 -2.83
CA HIS A 76 8.39 12.51 -4.15
C HIS A 76 8.75 14.01 -4.06
N PRO A 77 9.77 14.50 -4.81
CA PRO A 77 10.19 15.92 -4.75
C PRO A 77 9.09 16.89 -5.17
N ASP A 78 8.29 16.53 -6.17
CA ASP A 78 7.16 17.34 -6.65
C ASP A 78 5.93 17.15 -5.74
N PRO A 79 5.42 18.24 -5.13
CA PRO A 79 4.21 18.18 -4.31
C PRO A 79 2.93 17.87 -5.11
N ALA A 80 2.90 18.12 -6.43
CA ALA A 80 1.75 17.79 -7.26
C ALA A 80 1.59 16.29 -7.39
N VAL A 81 2.70 15.54 -7.57
CA VAL A 81 2.71 14.07 -7.62
C VAL A 81 2.24 13.48 -6.29
N ARG A 82 2.69 14.06 -5.15
CA ARG A 82 2.23 13.60 -3.83
C ARG A 82 0.73 13.84 -3.62
N ARG A 83 0.21 15.02 -4.03
CA ARG A 83 -1.24 15.32 -3.93
C ARG A 83 -2.08 14.38 -4.78
N GLU A 84 -1.64 14.08 -6.00
CA GLU A 84 -2.36 13.14 -6.87
C GLU A 84 -2.35 11.71 -6.27
N GLY A 85 -1.21 11.27 -5.74
CA GLY A 85 -1.12 10.00 -5.01
C GLY A 85 -2.08 9.94 -3.82
N LEU A 86 -2.16 11.00 -3.02
CA LEU A 86 -3.08 11.09 -1.89
C LEU A 86 -4.56 11.08 -2.31
N LYS A 87 -4.91 11.75 -3.40
CA LYS A 87 -6.27 11.72 -3.96
C LYS A 87 -6.67 10.28 -4.34
N LYS A 88 -5.83 9.60 -5.10
CA LYS A 88 -6.05 8.20 -5.50
C LYS A 88 -6.04 7.24 -4.30
N PHE A 89 -5.22 7.52 -3.29
CA PHE A 89 -5.21 6.77 -2.04
C PHE A 89 -6.53 6.88 -1.28
N GLY A 90 -7.19 8.05 -1.30
CA GLY A 90 -8.54 8.21 -0.74
C GLY A 90 -9.56 7.26 -1.40
N ILE A 91 -9.51 7.11 -2.74
CA ILE A 91 -10.35 6.16 -3.48
C ILE A 91 -10.04 4.72 -3.06
N LEU A 92 -8.76 4.39 -2.89
CA LEU A 92 -8.35 3.07 -2.40
C LEU A 92 -8.91 2.76 -1.01
N CYS A 93 -8.92 3.74 -0.09
CA CYS A 93 -9.51 3.59 1.24
C CYS A 93 -11.01 3.27 1.17
N GLU A 94 -11.76 3.91 0.27
CA GLU A 94 -13.17 3.59 0.04
C GLU A 94 -13.36 2.16 -0.49
N VAL A 95 -12.47 1.70 -1.37
CA VAL A 95 -12.47 0.31 -1.86
C VAL A 95 -12.16 -0.67 -0.75
N ALA A 96 -11.14 -0.39 0.09
CA ALA A 96 -10.79 -1.22 1.23
C ALA A 96 -11.98 -1.38 2.21
N ALA A 97 -12.66 -0.28 2.54
CA ALA A 97 -13.85 -0.31 3.40
C ALA A 97 -14.98 -1.17 2.81
N ARG A 98 -15.24 -1.06 1.50
CA ARG A 98 -16.26 -1.88 0.80
C ARG A 98 -15.89 -3.37 0.76
N LEU A 99 -14.60 -3.69 0.63
CA LEU A 99 -14.07 -5.06 0.72
C LEU A 99 -13.92 -5.57 2.15
N ARG A 100 -14.24 -4.74 3.16
CA ARG A 100 -14.03 -5.03 4.58
C ARG A 100 -12.58 -5.39 4.93
N ILE A 101 -11.62 -4.81 4.21
CA ILE A 101 -10.20 -4.96 4.47
C ILE A 101 -9.82 -3.98 5.58
N PRO A 102 -9.29 -4.45 6.73
CA PRO A 102 -9.08 -3.57 7.88
C PRO A 102 -7.82 -2.70 7.78
N VAL A 103 -6.86 -3.08 6.92
CA VAL A 103 -5.53 -2.45 6.86
C VAL A 103 -5.23 -1.99 5.44
N VAL A 104 -4.73 -0.77 5.29
CA VAL A 104 -4.08 -0.29 4.06
C VAL A 104 -2.59 -0.10 4.30
N THR A 105 -1.75 -0.56 3.38
CA THR A 105 -0.29 -0.45 3.52
C THR A 105 0.28 0.62 2.60
N LEU A 106 1.28 1.34 3.07
CA LEU A 106 2.05 2.34 2.33
C LEU A 106 3.55 2.12 2.50
N CYS A 107 4.33 2.50 1.48
CA CYS A 107 5.78 2.63 1.58
C CYS A 107 6.18 4.10 1.64
N THR A 108 7.36 4.38 2.20
CA THR A 108 7.85 5.75 2.37
C THR A 108 8.22 6.44 1.05
N GLY A 109 8.71 5.69 0.08
CA GLY A 109 9.16 6.22 -1.22
C GLY A 109 10.53 6.87 -1.18
N SER A 110 10.86 7.67 -2.19
CA SER A 110 12.17 8.27 -2.43
C SER A 110 12.08 9.66 -3.04
N ARG A 111 13.17 10.45 -2.91
CA ARG A 111 13.36 11.72 -3.64
C ARG A 111 13.71 11.53 -5.11
N ASP A 112 13.94 10.30 -5.58
CA ASP A 112 14.11 10.03 -7.01
C ASP A 112 12.78 10.31 -7.73
N PRO A 113 12.77 11.20 -8.75
CA PRO A 113 11.53 11.64 -9.40
C PRO A 113 10.93 10.61 -10.36
N VAL A 114 11.67 9.53 -10.67
CA VAL A 114 11.26 8.53 -11.68
C VAL A 114 10.97 7.18 -11.03
N ASN A 115 11.76 6.80 -10.04
CA ASN A 115 11.67 5.47 -9.43
C ASN A 115 11.68 5.56 -7.89
N MET A 116 10.52 5.37 -7.29
CA MET A 116 10.35 5.43 -5.83
C MET A 116 11.17 4.38 -5.05
N TRP A 117 11.65 3.35 -5.72
CA TRP A 117 12.46 2.27 -5.14
C TRP A 117 13.97 2.52 -5.25
N LYS A 118 14.34 3.59 -5.95
CA LYS A 118 15.74 3.96 -6.13
C LYS A 118 16.21 4.90 -5.02
N TRP A 119 17.39 4.61 -4.46
CA TRP A 119 18.02 5.51 -3.52
C TRP A 119 18.34 6.88 -4.17
N HIS A 120 18.12 7.95 -3.41
CA HIS A 120 18.50 9.31 -3.79
C HIS A 120 19.19 10.01 -2.61
N ARG A 121 20.26 10.74 -2.87
CA ARG A 121 21.06 11.43 -1.83
C ARG A 121 20.21 12.33 -0.93
N ASP A 122 19.19 12.99 -1.49
CA ASP A 122 18.31 13.92 -0.77
C ASP A 122 17.28 13.21 0.12
N ASN A 123 17.21 11.86 0.10
CA ASN A 123 16.36 11.10 1.03
C ASN A 123 16.71 11.39 2.49
N ALA A 124 17.99 11.74 2.74
CA ALA A 124 18.52 12.07 4.05
C ALA A 124 18.17 13.51 4.52
N SER A 125 17.56 14.33 3.68
CA SER A 125 17.31 15.73 4.00
C SER A 125 16.10 15.91 4.92
N THR A 126 16.15 16.92 5.79
CA THR A 126 15.00 17.35 6.61
C THR A 126 13.77 17.66 5.75
N LYS A 127 14.00 18.17 4.53
CA LYS A 127 12.91 18.44 3.59
C LYS A 127 12.20 17.17 3.16
N ALA A 128 12.95 16.10 2.83
CA ALA A 128 12.37 14.81 2.46
C ALA A 128 11.55 14.21 3.61
N TRP A 129 12.08 14.25 4.82
CA TRP A 129 11.38 13.83 6.03
C TRP A 129 10.07 14.57 6.22
N ASN A 130 10.11 15.92 6.21
CA ASN A 130 8.91 16.73 6.42
C ASN A 130 7.87 16.55 5.31
N ASP A 131 8.30 16.38 4.06
CA ASP A 131 7.40 16.14 2.92
C ASP A 131 6.70 14.77 3.06
N MET A 132 7.45 13.75 3.47
CA MET A 132 6.93 12.40 3.73
C MET A 132 5.94 12.40 4.91
N VAL A 133 6.30 13.01 6.04
CA VAL A 133 5.43 13.09 7.23
C VAL A 133 4.10 13.75 6.88
N ARG A 134 4.11 14.90 6.17
CA ARG A 134 2.86 15.55 5.71
C ARG A 134 2.02 14.65 4.81
N SER A 135 2.66 13.84 3.97
CA SER A 135 1.94 12.88 3.13
C SER A 135 1.31 11.76 3.97
N ILE A 136 2.02 11.26 5.00
CA ILE A 136 1.51 10.26 5.94
C ILE A 136 0.31 10.81 6.74
N GLU A 137 0.44 12.03 7.28
CA GLU A 137 -0.66 12.68 8.02
C GLU A 137 -1.93 12.82 7.15
N SER A 138 -1.76 13.21 5.88
CA SER A 138 -2.88 13.30 4.95
C SER A 138 -3.47 11.93 4.60
N ALA A 139 -2.64 10.91 4.46
CA ALA A 139 -3.09 9.54 4.22
C ALA A 139 -3.81 8.96 5.44
N LEU A 140 -3.34 9.28 6.65
CA LEU A 140 -3.99 8.85 7.91
C LEU A 140 -5.41 9.39 8.01
N ILE A 141 -5.64 10.66 7.68
CA ILE A 141 -6.99 11.26 7.65
C ILE A 141 -7.91 10.48 6.71
N ALA A 142 -7.43 10.09 5.52
CA ALA A 142 -8.22 9.31 4.58
C ALA A 142 -8.52 7.88 5.10
N ALA A 143 -7.56 7.24 5.75
CA ALA A 143 -7.75 5.93 6.37
C ALA A 143 -8.73 5.98 7.54
N GLU A 144 -8.59 6.93 8.46
CA GLU A 144 -9.47 7.12 9.63
C GLU A 144 -10.92 7.39 9.22
N LYS A 145 -11.13 8.23 8.19
CA LYS A 145 -12.47 8.49 7.62
C LYS A 145 -13.19 7.21 7.18
N ASN A 146 -12.44 6.19 6.78
CA ASN A 146 -12.95 4.89 6.35
C ASN A 146 -12.80 3.79 7.42
N SER A 147 -12.47 4.15 8.66
CA SER A 147 -12.26 3.21 9.79
C SER A 147 -11.17 2.16 9.49
N LEU A 148 -10.11 2.55 8.80
CA LEU A 148 -9.00 1.68 8.40
C LEU A 148 -7.77 1.94 9.25
N ILE A 149 -6.94 0.91 9.42
CA ILE A 149 -5.60 1.01 9.97
C ILE A 149 -4.63 1.34 8.83
N LEU A 150 -3.82 2.39 9.00
CA LEU A 150 -2.72 2.71 8.11
C LEU A 150 -1.45 2.02 8.60
N ALA A 151 -0.90 1.10 7.80
CA ALA A 151 0.36 0.44 8.09
C ALA A 151 1.47 0.99 7.16
N LEU A 152 2.58 1.40 7.74
CA LEU A 152 3.71 1.95 7.01
C LEU A 152 4.84 0.93 6.93
N GLU A 153 5.26 0.58 5.71
CA GLU A 153 6.41 -0.26 5.42
C GLU A 153 7.64 0.62 5.14
N PRO A 154 8.61 0.70 6.06
CA PRO A 154 9.82 1.47 5.81
C PRO A 154 10.76 0.73 4.86
N GLU A 155 11.10 1.36 3.74
CA GLU A 155 12.05 0.82 2.77
C GLU A 155 13.50 1.04 3.23
N ALA A 156 14.22 -0.03 3.50
CA ALA A 156 15.56 0.00 4.07
C ALA A 156 16.59 0.79 3.22
N ARG A 157 16.40 0.86 1.92
CA ARG A 157 17.33 1.54 1.00
C ARG A 157 16.94 2.97 0.65
N THR A 158 15.66 3.33 0.77
CA THR A 158 15.15 4.61 0.26
C THR A 158 14.51 5.46 1.35
N SER A 159 14.11 4.85 2.46
CA SER A 159 13.35 5.52 3.50
C SER A 159 14.16 6.62 4.22
N PRO A 160 13.60 7.82 4.36
CA PRO A 160 14.12 8.84 5.27
C PRO A 160 14.14 8.41 6.74
N ILE A 161 13.33 7.42 7.13
CA ILE A 161 13.18 6.90 8.51
C ILE A 161 14.51 6.34 9.06
N ARG A 162 15.35 5.78 8.20
CA ARG A 162 16.60 5.13 8.62
C ARG A 162 17.55 6.06 9.38
N GLN A 163 17.55 7.35 9.10
CA GLN A 163 18.43 8.30 9.78
C GLN A 163 17.91 8.75 11.16
N ALA A 164 16.61 8.83 11.33
CA ALA A 164 16.02 9.20 12.62
C ALA A 164 16.31 8.12 13.70
N VAL A 165 16.36 6.85 13.32
CA VAL A 165 16.66 5.73 14.24
C VAL A 165 18.15 5.69 14.60
N HIS A 166 19.06 6.10 13.71
CA HIS A 166 20.51 6.11 14.00
C HIS A 166 20.97 7.38 14.73
N GLY A 167 20.26 8.49 14.60
CA GLY A 167 20.61 9.73 15.30
C GLY A 167 20.33 9.71 16.80
N ASN A 168 19.49 8.82 17.30
CA ASN A 168 19.13 8.71 18.71
C ASN A 168 19.88 7.58 19.46
N CYS A 169 20.77 6.83 18.80
CA CYS A 169 21.59 5.78 19.45
C CYS A 169 22.98 6.24 19.86
N SER A 170 23.30 7.54 19.79
CA SER A 170 24.46 8.12 20.46
C SER A 170 24.05 8.69 21.81
N MET A 171 23.70 7.84 22.75
CA MET A 171 23.61 8.23 24.15
C MET A 171 24.66 7.48 24.95
N SER A 172 25.66 8.29 25.37
CA SER A 172 26.47 8.23 26.60
C SER A 172 26.67 6.87 27.25
#